data_93077f0e44f86843c646eb80639e892b
#
_entry.id   93077f0e44f86843c646eb80639e892b
#
_cell.length_a   1.000
_cell.length_b   1.000
_cell.length_c   1.000
_cell.angle_alpha   90.00
_cell.angle_beta   90.00
_cell.angle_gamma   90.00
#
_symmetry.space_group_name_H-M   'P 1'
#
loop_
_entity.id
_entity.type
_entity.pdbx_description
1 polymer ?
#
loop_
_entity_poly.entity_id
_entity_poly.type
_entity_poly.pdbx_seq_one_letter_code
_entity_poly.pdbx_strand_id
1 'polypeptide(L)'
;TNNVPDIRIIDKKEIQKLEKFVNSELALYVGSTGIVSAHDLMTAFYRSSNSMDHDYLFKSEVISIKQLDQGYELSIRNAVDVIEKISCEWVINASGLQSDIVANMLGYDFPKLKYSKGCYFKLGSRWRNAFNHLIYPLPDESKGSLGIHLTLDQTGSMKLGPSADWVENRVEDYDVNPALIDRFYDEAKLYIKDLKKEDLSADYSGIRPKIWMNENPMPDFYISHEEDKGFPGWINLIGIESPGLTASLAIGNDIAKWVN
;
A
#
# COMPACT_ATOMS: atom_id res chain seq x y z
N THR A 1 17.64 -10.92 -11.36
CA THR A 1 18.10 -10.41 -10.06
C THR A 1 17.96 -8.91 -10.04
N ASN A 2 17.32 -8.38 -9.03
CA ASN A 2 16.97 -6.95 -8.94
C ASN A 2 18.16 -6.05 -8.53
N ASN A 3 19.39 -6.57 -8.52
CA ASN A 3 20.61 -5.86 -8.18
C ASN A 3 20.52 -5.01 -6.88
N VAL A 4 19.83 -5.53 -5.86
CA VAL A 4 19.74 -4.86 -4.57
C VAL A 4 21.13 -4.84 -3.92
N PRO A 5 21.66 -3.66 -3.57
CA PRO A 5 22.98 -3.56 -2.97
C PRO A 5 23.00 -4.02 -1.51
N ASP A 6 24.19 -4.35 -1.01
CA ASP A 6 24.45 -4.70 0.39
C ASP A 6 23.56 -5.81 0.94
N ILE A 7 23.48 -6.92 0.18
CA ILE A 7 22.80 -8.14 0.60
C ILE A 7 23.84 -9.18 1.03
N ARG A 8 23.67 -9.73 2.25
CA ARG A 8 24.53 -10.79 2.76
C ARG A 8 23.79 -11.67 3.76
N ILE A 9 24.22 -12.93 3.84
CA ILE A 9 23.75 -13.84 4.89
C ILE A 9 24.59 -13.60 6.14
N ILE A 10 23.92 -13.46 7.29
CA ILE A 10 24.54 -13.29 8.58
C ILE A 10 24.14 -14.42 9.52
N ASP A 11 25.08 -14.80 10.38
CA ASP A 11 24.90 -15.86 11.36
C ASP A 11 24.27 -15.35 12.67
N LYS A 12 23.93 -16.28 13.55
CA LYS A 12 23.34 -15.99 14.86
C LYS A 12 24.17 -15.00 15.69
N LYS A 13 25.51 -15.11 15.65
CA LYS A 13 26.40 -14.25 16.42
C LYS A 13 26.35 -12.82 15.94
N GLU A 14 26.27 -12.61 14.65
CA GLU A 14 26.11 -11.28 14.05
C GLU A 14 24.71 -10.73 14.28
N ILE A 15 23.66 -11.55 14.12
CA ILE A 15 22.28 -11.17 14.45
C ILE A 15 22.19 -10.64 15.88
N GLN A 16 22.76 -11.35 16.86
CA GLN A 16 22.71 -10.95 18.27
C GLN A 16 23.47 -9.66 18.58
N LYS A 17 24.47 -9.29 17.76
CA LYS A 17 25.15 -8.00 17.88
C LYS A 17 24.31 -6.85 17.33
N LEU A 18 23.59 -7.09 16.23
CA LEU A 18 22.75 -6.08 15.59
C LEU A 18 21.42 -5.93 16.34
N GLU A 19 20.78 -7.05 16.70
CA GLU A 19 19.44 -7.13 17.26
C GLU A 19 19.36 -8.18 18.38
N LYS A 20 19.56 -7.74 19.62
CA LYS A 20 19.65 -8.65 20.79
C LYS A 20 18.38 -9.46 21.06
N PHE A 21 17.22 -8.94 20.62
CA PHE A 21 15.93 -9.59 20.84
C PHE A 21 15.49 -10.49 19.69
N VAL A 22 16.23 -10.53 18.57
CA VAL A 22 15.91 -11.44 17.46
C VAL A 22 16.34 -12.85 17.77
N ASN A 23 15.46 -13.82 17.54
CA ASN A 23 15.71 -15.25 17.68
C ASN A 23 15.78 -15.89 16.29
N SER A 24 16.97 -16.04 15.74
CA SER A 24 17.21 -16.73 14.47
C SER A 24 18.62 -17.30 14.42
N GLU A 25 18.82 -18.38 13.67
CA GLU A 25 20.13 -18.96 13.40
C GLU A 25 20.83 -18.27 12.22
N LEU A 26 20.05 -17.87 11.20
CA LEU A 26 20.52 -17.17 10.01
C LEU A 26 19.55 -16.06 9.65
N ALA A 27 20.05 -15.01 9.02
CA ALA A 27 19.23 -13.98 8.41
C ALA A 27 19.83 -13.46 7.10
N LEU A 28 18.98 -13.00 6.21
CA LEU A 28 19.38 -12.19 5.08
C LEU A 28 19.41 -10.73 5.54
N TYR A 29 20.59 -10.14 5.59
CA TYR A 29 20.76 -8.73 5.90
C TYR A 29 20.68 -7.92 4.61
N VAL A 30 19.92 -6.83 4.64
CA VAL A 30 19.76 -5.90 3.53
C VAL A 30 20.04 -4.48 4.03
N GLY A 31 21.27 -4.01 3.84
CA GLY A 31 21.74 -2.74 4.40
C GLY A 31 21.16 -1.49 3.73
N SER A 32 20.65 -1.63 2.49
CA SER A 32 20.03 -0.53 1.74
C SER A 32 18.57 -0.27 2.10
N THR A 33 17.97 -1.05 3.01
CA THR A 33 16.57 -0.86 3.44
C THR A 33 16.44 0.40 4.29
N GLY A 34 15.35 1.13 4.09
CA GLY A 34 15.02 2.33 4.86
C GLY A 34 13.54 2.40 5.22
N ILE A 35 13.20 3.42 5.98
CA ILE A 35 11.81 3.75 6.33
C ILE A 35 11.46 5.15 5.83
N VAL A 36 10.20 5.33 5.45
CA VAL A 36 9.67 6.62 5.02
C VAL A 36 8.35 6.90 5.73
N SER A 37 8.14 8.15 6.12
CA SER A 37 6.82 8.60 6.57
C SER A 37 5.90 8.79 5.36
N ALA A 38 4.84 8.01 5.26
CA ALA A 38 3.86 8.12 4.18
C ALA A 38 3.23 9.52 4.13
N HIS A 39 2.89 10.09 5.30
CA HIS A 39 2.29 11.42 5.38
C HIS A 39 3.25 12.53 4.94
N ASP A 40 4.51 12.45 5.33
CA ASP A 40 5.50 13.47 4.94
C ASP A 40 5.81 13.38 3.45
N LEU A 41 5.89 12.16 2.89
CA LEU A 41 6.08 11.95 1.45
C LEU A 41 4.90 12.53 0.66
N MET A 42 3.67 12.22 1.04
CA MET A 42 2.46 12.77 0.41
C MET A 42 2.40 14.30 0.54
N THR A 43 2.75 14.85 1.71
CA THR A 43 2.81 16.29 1.94
C THR A 43 3.88 16.96 1.08
N ALA A 44 5.03 16.31 0.89
CA ALA A 44 6.08 16.81 0.02
C ALA A 44 5.61 16.86 -1.45
N PHE A 45 4.94 15.82 -1.94
CA PHE A 45 4.36 15.82 -3.29
C PHE A 45 3.31 16.91 -3.46
N TYR A 46 2.38 17.04 -2.50
CA TYR A 46 1.36 18.09 -2.52
C TYR A 46 1.98 19.49 -2.57
N ARG A 47 2.95 19.78 -1.70
CA ARG A 47 3.62 21.10 -1.69
C ARG A 47 4.39 21.36 -2.97
N SER A 48 5.08 20.36 -3.50
CA SER A 48 5.85 20.51 -4.73
C SER A 48 4.96 20.79 -5.92
N SER A 49 3.88 20.03 -6.11
CA SER A 49 2.96 20.21 -7.23
C SER A 49 2.14 21.50 -7.10
N ASN A 50 1.69 21.85 -5.89
CA ASN A 50 0.95 23.10 -5.66
C ASN A 50 1.80 24.34 -6.01
N SER A 51 3.12 24.26 -5.90
CA SER A 51 4.04 25.33 -6.33
C SER A 51 4.19 25.43 -7.85
N MET A 52 3.64 24.46 -8.61
CA MET A 52 3.70 24.38 -10.08
C MET A 52 2.34 24.68 -10.74
N ASP A 53 1.48 25.42 -10.08
CA ASP A 53 0.16 25.84 -10.57
C ASP A 53 -0.79 24.65 -10.85
N HIS A 54 -0.84 23.70 -9.92
CA HIS A 54 -1.76 22.57 -9.94
C HIS A 54 -2.91 22.77 -8.96
N ASP A 55 -4.13 22.49 -9.39
CA ASP A 55 -5.33 22.57 -8.56
C ASP A 55 -5.65 21.26 -7.86
N TYR A 56 -6.08 21.34 -6.60
CA TYR A 56 -6.56 20.23 -5.80
C TYR A 56 -8.01 20.45 -5.37
N LEU A 57 -8.90 19.61 -5.86
CA LEU A 57 -10.31 19.64 -5.48
C LEU A 57 -10.59 18.65 -4.36
N PHE A 58 -10.33 19.05 -3.11
CA PHE A 58 -10.61 18.22 -1.94
C PHE A 58 -12.12 18.08 -1.71
N LYS A 59 -12.53 16.97 -1.07
CA LYS A 59 -13.93 16.62 -0.80
C LYS A 59 -14.79 16.64 -2.05
N SER A 60 -14.20 16.20 -3.16
CA SER A 60 -14.85 16.12 -4.47
C SER A 60 -14.79 14.69 -4.97
N GLU A 61 -15.88 14.22 -5.55
CA GLU A 61 -16.06 12.85 -6.04
C GLU A 61 -16.40 12.88 -7.52
N VAL A 62 -15.66 12.14 -8.33
CA VAL A 62 -16.02 11.88 -9.72
C VAL A 62 -17.18 10.87 -9.73
N ILE A 63 -18.34 11.30 -10.23
CA ILE A 63 -19.57 10.49 -10.22
C ILE A 63 -19.96 9.95 -11.58
N SER A 64 -19.46 10.54 -12.66
CA SER A 64 -19.60 10.00 -14.02
C SER A 64 -18.49 10.53 -14.92
N ILE A 65 -18.21 9.77 -15.98
CA ILE A 65 -17.23 10.13 -16.99
C ILE A 65 -17.83 9.82 -18.35
N LYS A 66 -17.68 10.75 -19.27
CA LYS A 66 -18.12 10.61 -20.66
C LYS A 66 -16.94 10.88 -21.57
N GLN A 67 -16.67 9.95 -22.50
CA GLN A 67 -15.75 10.19 -23.60
C GLN A 67 -16.36 11.18 -24.60
N LEU A 68 -15.56 12.14 -25.04
CA LEU A 68 -15.89 13.12 -26.08
C LEU A 68 -15.15 12.75 -27.38
N ASP A 69 -15.40 13.51 -28.44
CA ASP A 69 -14.63 13.37 -29.69
C ASP A 69 -13.12 13.64 -29.47
N GLN A 70 -12.80 14.50 -28.50
CA GLN A 70 -11.44 14.74 -27.99
C GLN A 70 -11.51 14.81 -26.48
N GLY A 71 -10.84 13.88 -25.79
CA GLY A 71 -10.77 13.85 -24.33
C GLY A 71 -12.04 13.37 -23.63
N TYR A 72 -12.28 13.93 -22.45
CA TYR A 72 -13.30 13.45 -21.50
C TYR A 72 -14.02 14.58 -20.81
N GLU A 73 -15.31 14.39 -20.49
CA GLU A 73 -16.08 15.21 -19.57
C GLU A 73 -16.32 14.43 -18.27
N LEU A 74 -15.89 14.98 -17.15
CA LEU A 74 -16.10 14.44 -15.82
C LEU A 74 -17.19 15.23 -15.11
N SER A 75 -18.17 14.55 -14.52
CA SER A 75 -19.08 15.15 -13.55
C SER A 75 -18.54 14.94 -12.15
N ILE A 76 -18.34 16.03 -11.43
CA ILE A 76 -17.71 16.04 -10.11
C ILE A 76 -18.70 16.60 -9.11
N ARG A 77 -19.00 15.84 -8.06
CA ARG A 77 -19.81 16.26 -6.93
C ARG A 77 -18.89 16.83 -5.85
N ASN A 78 -19.12 18.06 -5.44
CA ASN A 78 -18.35 18.71 -4.38
C ASN A 78 -18.96 18.47 -2.98
N ALA A 79 -18.32 19.03 -1.94
CA ALA A 79 -18.71 18.86 -0.54
C ALA A 79 -20.09 19.40 -0.16
N VAL A 80 -20.72 20.21 -1.00
CA VAL A 80 -22.06 20.80 -0.80
C VAL A 80 -23.09 20.25 -1.79
N ASP A 81 -22.84 19.06 -2.34
CA ASP A 81 -23.69 18.32 -3.29
C ASP A 81 -23.96 19.05 -4.61
N VAL A 82 -23.14 20.03 -4.99
CA VAL A 82 -23.19 20.66 -6.31
C VAL A 82 -22.38 19.81 -7.28
N ILE A 83 -22.99 19.56 -8.45
CA ILE A 83 -22.33 18.84 -9.54
C ILE A 83 -21.78 19.85 -10.54
N GLU A 84 -20.48 19.76 -10.75
CA GLU A 84 -19.75 20.56 -11.71
C GLU A 84 -19.22 19.66 -12.84
N LYS A 85 -18.98 20.22 -14.02
CA LYS A 85 -18.42 19.51 -15.15
C LYS A 85 -17.06 20.07 -15.52
N ILE A 86 -16.10 19.19 -15.71
CA ILE A 86 -14.74 19.53 -16.14
C ILE A 86 -14.44 18.71 -17.40
N SER A 87 -13.93 19.38 -18.44
CA SER A 87 -13.41 18.70 -19.62
C SER A 87 -11.88 18.72 -19.62
N CYS A 88 -11.29 17.60 -20.03
CA CYS A 88 -9.83 17.44 -20.10
C CYS A 88 -9.45 16.47 -21.22
N GLU A 89 -8.23 16.56 -21.72
CA GLU A 89 -7.70 15.68 -22.73
C GLU A 89 -7.23 14.34 -22.15
N TRP A 90 -6.69 14.37 -20.95
CA TRP A 90 -6.14 13.22 -20.27
C TRP A 90 -6.82 12.98 -18.91
N VAL A 91 -7.03 11.72 -18.60
CA VAL A 91 -7.50 11.28 -17.27
C VAL A 91 -6.59 10.16 -16.76
N ILE A 92 -6.08 10.32 -15.55
CA ILE A 92 -5.31 9.29 -14.86
C ILE A 92 -6.15 8.77 -13.69
N ASN A 93 -6.65 7.55 -13.83
CA ASN A 93 -7.41 6.87 -12.79
C ASN A 93 -6.46 6.30 -11.73
N ALA A 94 -6.25 7.04 -10.66
CA ALA A 94 -5.46 6.64 -9.48
C ALA A 94 -6.32 6.52 -8.22
N SER A 95 -7.59 6.10 -8.36
CA SER A 95 -8.62 6.16 -7.30
C SER A 95 -8.57 4.98 -6.30
N GLY A 96 -7.46 4.23 -6.25
CA GLY A 96 -7.15 3.28 -5.18
C GLY A 96 -8.21 2.17 -5.06
N LEU A 97 -8.89 2.11 -3.90
CA LEU A 97 -9.91 1.10 -3.61
C LEU A 97 -11.12 1.16 -4.56
N GLN A 98 -11.30 2.25 -5.31
CA GLN A 98 -12.42 2.44 -6.22
C GLN A 98 -12.00 2.50 -7.69
N SER A 99 -10.76 2.14 -7.99
CA SER A 99 -10.21 2.29 -9.33
C SER A 99 -10.91 1.45 -10.41
N ASP A 100 -11.48 0.30 -10.05
CA ASP A 100 -12.33 -0.50 -10.92
C ASP A 100 -13.69 0.18 -11.21
N ILE A 101 -14.29 0.84 -10.21
CA ILE A 101 -15.54 1.60 -10.41
C ILE A 101 -15.30 2.73 -11.39
N VAL A 102 -14.25 3.50 -11.18
CA VAL A 102 -13.92 4.66 -12.03
C VAL A 102 -13.62 4.20 -13.45
N ALA A 103 -12.88 3.10 -13.63
CA ALA A 103 -12.65 2.51 -14.95
C ALA A 103 -13.96 2.11 -15.64
N ASN A 104 -14.89 1.50 -14.89
CA ASN A 104 -16.16 1.04 -15.44
C ASN A 104 -17.18 2.16 -15.74
N MET A 105 -16.95 3.41 -15.28
CA MET A 105 -17.78 4.57 -15.65
C MET A 105 -17.76 4.87 -17.15
N LEU A 106 -16.71 4.45 -17.85
CA LEU A 106 -16.61 4.56 -19.33
C LEU A 106 -17.29 3.42 -20.10
N GLY A 107 -17.93 2.49 -19.40
CA GLY A 107 -18.45 1.27 -20.01
C GLY A 107 -17.36 0.22 -20.28
N TYR A 108 -16.19 0.42 -19.74
CA TYR A 108 -15.08 -0.51 -19.80
C TYR A 108 -15.31 -1.63 -18.78
N ASP A 109 -15.41 -2.88 -19.23
CA ASP A 109 -15.67 -4.02 -18.34
C ASP A 109 -14.36 -4.46 -17.66
N PHE A 110 -13.94 -3.71 -16.64
CA PHE A 110 -12.79 -4.07 -15.85
C PHE A 110 -13.19 -5.02 -14.70
N PRO A 111 -12.41 -6.07 -14.42
CA PRO A 111 -12.67 -6.97 -13.30
C PRO A 111 -12.79 -6.23 -11.97
N LYS A 112 -13.75 -6.65 -11.16
CA LYS A 112 -13.93 -6.09 -9.80
C LYS A 112 -12.73 -6.39 -8.93
N LEU A 113 -12.34 -5.41 -8.12
CA LEU A 113 -11.32 -5.59 -7.09
C LEU A 113 -11.84 -6.47 -5.95
N LYS A 114 -10.97 -7.27 -5.39
CA LYS A 114 -11.11 -7.88 -4.07
C LYS A 114 -10.23 -7.14 -3.06
N TYR A 115 -10.55 -7.29 -1.80
CA TYR A 115 -9.89 -6.50 -0.76
C TYR A 115 -9.27 -7.40 0.28
N SER A 116 -8.06 -7.03 0.73
CA SER A 116 -7.37 -7.68 1.84
C SER A 116 -7.07 -6.66 2.92
N LYS A 117 -7.64 -6.86 4.12
CA LYS A 117 -7.40 -6.02 5.29
C LYS A 117 -6.11 -6.47 5.98
N GLY A 118 -5.24 -5.52 6.25
CA GLY A 118 -4.00 -5.72 7.00
C GLY A 118 -4.06 -4.97 8.32
N CYS A 119 -4.14 -5.70 9.42
CA CYS A 119 -4.15 -5.12 10.77
C CYS A 119 -2.74 -5.01 11.33
N TYR A 120 -2.54 -4.05 12.24
CA TYR A 120 -1.30 -3.85 12.98
C TYR A 120 -1.54 -3.80 14.48
N PHE A 121 -0.59 -4.32 15.24
CA PHE A 121 -0.51 -4.22 16.69
C PHE A 121 0.75 -3.47 17.08
N LYS A 122 0.59 -2.49 17.98
CA LYS A 122 1.67 -1.70 18.52
C LYS A 122 2.32 -2.42 19.71
N LEU A 123 3.64 -2.35 19.79
CA LEU A 123 4.40 -2.78 20.96
C LEU A 123 4.43 -1.69 22.04
N GLY A 124 4.31 -2.10 23.30
CA GLY A 124 4.32 -1.21 24.45
C GLY A 124 5.66 -0.45 24.63
N SER A 125 5.65 0.54 25.52
CA SER A 125 6.75 1.50 25.70
C SER A 125 8.10 0.87 26.04
N ARG A 126 8.13 -0.32 26.66
CA ARG A 126 9.37 -1.03 26.96
C ARG A 126 10.17 -1.46 25.72
N TRP A 127 9.48 -1.53 24.57
CA TRP A 127 10.05 -1.90 23.28
C TRP A 127 10.50 -0.68 22.47
N ARG A 128 10.28 0.54 22.95
CA ARG A 128 10.69 1.73 22.24
C ARG A 128 12.21 1.73 22.01
N ASN A 129 12.61 1.89 20.75
CA ASN A 129 14.02 1.82 20.32
C ASN A 129 14.71 0.47 20.68
N ALA A 130 13.93 -0.61 20.85
CA ALA A 130 14.50 -1.92 21.16
C ALA A 130 15.11 -2.62 19.94
N PHE A 131 14.71 -2.20 18.74
CA PHE A 131 15.22 -2.69 17.45
C PHE A 131 15.70 -1.52 16.59
N ASN A 132 16.69 -1.80 15.75
CA ASN A 132 17.28 -0.84 14.81
C ASN A 132 16.94 -1.17 13.35
N HIS A 133 16.44 -2.38 13.11
CA HIS A 133 16.12 -2.89 11.78
C HIS A 133 14.67 -3.35 11.71
N LEU A 134 14.12 -3.35 10.50
CA LEU A 134 12.88 -4.06 10.17
C LEU A 134 13.17 -5.57 10.20
N ILE A 135 12.29 -6.36 10.83
CA ILE A 135 12.48 -7.81 10.95
C ILE A 135 11.34 -8.52 10.25
N TYR A 136 11.68 -9.28 9.22
CA TYR A 136 10.75 -10.05 8.42
C TYR A 136 10.99 -11.55 8.67
N PRO A 137 9.99 -12.32 9.14
CA PRO A 137 10.11 -13.79 9.13
C PRO A 137 10.17 -14.28 7.69
N LEU A 138 10.67 -15.49 7.48
CA LEU A 138 10.58 -16.13 6.18
C LEU A 138 9.10 -16.33 5.80
N PRO A 139 8.73 -16.02 4.54
CA PRO A 139 7.37 -16.26 4.07
C PRO A 139 6.99 -17.75 4.23
N ASP A 140 5.80 -17.99 4.73
CA ASP A 140 5.19 -19.32 4.70
C ASP A 140 4.31 -19.40 3.45
N GLU A 141 4.80 -20.06 2.41
CA GLU A 141 4.12 -20.19 1.12
C GLU A 141 2.72 -20.82 1.28
N SER A 142 2.53 -21.69 2.29
CA SER A 142 1.24 -22.32 2.56
C SER A 142 0.17 -21.35 3.04
N LYS A 143 0.58 -20.20 3.63
CA LYS A 143 -0.32 -19.18 4.16
C LYS A 143 -0.60 -18.03 3.17
N GLY A 144 0.08 -18.00 2.04
CA GLY A 144 -0.10 -16.94 1.02
C GLY A 144 0.17 -15.52 1.53
N SER A 145 0.92 -15.38 2.63
CA SER A 145 1.25 -14.10 3.25
C SER A 145 2.73 -14.04 3.63
N LEU A 146 3.26 -12.82 3.70
CA LEU A 146 4.64 -12.57 4.14
C LEU A 146 4.86 -12.79 5.65
N GLY A 147 3.83 -13.20 6.39
CA GLY A 147 3.86 -13.29 7.85
C GLY A 147 3.76 -11.93 8.54
N ILE A 148 3.66 -11.93 9.85
CA ILE A 148 3.64 -10.71 10.66
C ILE A 148 5.06 -10.20 10.86
N HIS A 149 5.34 -8.99 10.37
CA HIS A 149 6.66 -8.35 10.44
C HIS A 149 6.77 -7.50 11.69
N LEU A 150 8.01 -7.23 12.13
CA LEU A 150 8.32 -6.12 13.02
C LEU A 150 8.73 -4.92 12.18
N THR A 151 8.02 -3.82 12.34
CA THR A 151 8.34 -2.53 11.72
C THR A 151 8.57 -1.46 12.77
N LEU A 152 9.39 -0.47 12.44
CA LEU A 152 9.67 0.67 13.27
C LEU A 152 9.37 1.96 12.50
N ASP A 153 8.98 2.99 13.21
CA ASP A 153 8.81 4.33 12.67
C ASP A 153 9.95 5.27 13.11
N GLN A 154 9.97 6.46 12.53
CA GLN A 154 11.01 7.47 12.83
C GLN A 154 11.01 7.95 14.30
N THR A 155 9.96 7.67 15.07
CA THR A 155 9.86 7.99 16.50
C THR A 155 10.39 6.87 17.39
N GLY A 156 10.82 5.75 16.80
CA GLY A 156 11.25 4.54 17.51
C GLY A 156 10.08 3.70 18.05
N SER A 157 8.85 3.96 17.60
CA SER A 157 7.70 3.11 17.92
C SER A 157 7.75 1.83 17.11
N MET A 158 7.41 0.70 17.72
CA MET A 158 7.45 -0.62 17.11
C MET A 158 6.07 -1.16 16.87
N LYS A 159 5.88 -1.82 15.73
CA LYS A 159 4.60 -2.40 15.32
C LYS A 159 4.80 -3.78 14.72
N LEU A 160 3.86 -4.65 14.96
CA LEU A 160 3.75 -5.96 14.34
C LEU A 160 2.66 -5.94 13.28
N GLY A 161 2.92 -6.50 12.14
CA GLY A 161 1.96 -6.55 11.02
C GLY A 161 2.60 -6.29 9.67
N PRO A 162 1.78 -6.30 8.62
CA PRO A 162 0.33 -6.46 8.67
C PRO A 162 -0.13 -7.93 8.73
N SER A 163 -1.37 -8.15 9.15
CA SER A 163 -2.09 -9.37 8.77
C SER A 163 -2.52 -9.31 7.29
N ALA A 164 -3.12 -10.39 6.78
CA ALA A 164 -3.67 -10.45 5.44
C ALA A 164 -5.00 -11.24 5.50
N ASP A 165 -6.09 -10.51 5.66
CA ASP A 165 -7.41 -11.09 5.84
C ASP A 165 -8.34 -10.60 4.72
N TRP A 166 -8.93 -11.53 3.95
CA TRP A 166 -9.87 -11.19 2.90
C TRP A 166 -11.15 -10.58 3.48
N VAL A 167 -11.64 -9.54 2.86
CA VAL A 167 -12.93 -8.91 3.17
C VAL A 167 -13.87 -9.07 1.99
N GLU A 168 -15.10 -9.53 2.27
CA GLU A 168 -16.06 -9.92 1.25
C GLU A 168 -16.63 -8.72 0.48
N ASN A 169 -16.74 -7.57 1.16
CA ASN A 169 -17.35 -6.37 0.61
C ASN A 169 -16.37 -5.20 0.62
N ARG A 170 -16.62 -4.24 -0.29
CA ARG A 170 -15.95 -2.93 -0.29
C ARG A 170 -16.49 -2.11 0.90
N VAL A 171 -16.03 -2.43 2.10
CA VAL A 171 -16.34 -1.66 3.30
C VAL A 171 -15.04 -1.06 3.79
N GLU A 172 -14.98 0.24 3.87
CA GLU A 172 -13.82 0.97 4.42
C GLU A 172 -13.89 0.93 5.96
N ASP A 173 -13.80 -0.29 6.51
CA ASP A 173 -13.68 -0.53 7.94
C ASP A 173 -12.21 -0.67 8.32
N TYR A 174 -11.71 0.32 9.03
CA TYR A 174 -10.31 0.39 9.49
C TYR A 174 -10.14 0.00 10.97
N ASP A 175 -11.17 -0.47 11.64
CA ASP A 175 -11.09 -0.92 13.03
C ASP A 175 -10.26 -2.21 13.14
N VAL A 176 -9.43 -2.29 14.16
CA VAL A 176 -8.65 -3.50 14.46
C VAL A 176 -9.33 -4.30 15.54
N ASN A 177 -9.74 -5.53 15.22
CA ASN A 177 -10.31 -6.44 16.21
C ASN A 177 -9.24 -6.84 17.25
N PRO A 178 -9.39 -6.46 18.55
CA PRO A 178 -8.42 -6.80 19.58
C PRO A 178 -8.23 -8.30 19.78
N ALA A 179 -9.21 -9.12 19.43
CA ALA A 179 -9.12 -10.58 19.54
C ALA A 179 -8.03 -11.21 18.64
N LEU A 180 -7.55 -10.47 17.63
CA LEU A 180 -6.43 -10.90 16.81
C LEU A 180 -5.09 -10.96 17.56
N ILE A 181 -5.02 -10.45 18.77
CA ILE A 181 -3.79 -10.38 19.59
C ILE A 181 -3.11 -11.72 19.73
N ASP A 182 -3.87 -12.82 19.85
CA ASP A 182 -3.30 -14.17 19.99
C ASP A 182 -2.52 -14.58 18.75
N ARG A 183 -3.06 -14.34 17.56
CA ARG A 183 -2.38 -14.62 16.30
C ARG A 183 -1.08 -13.81 16.17
N PHE A 184 -1.12 -12.51 16.47
CA PHE A 184 0.04 -11.64 16.39
C PHE A 184 1.15 -12.05 17.36
N TYR A 185 0.76 -12.38 18.59
CA TYR A 185 1.69 -12.87 19.60
C TYR A 185 2.31 -14.21 19.18
N ASP A 186 1.49 -15.18 18.75
CA ASP A 186 1.95 -16.52 18.41
C ASP A 186 2.93 -16.52 17.22
N GLU A 187 2.72 -15.67 16.23
CA GLU A 187 3.64 -15.53 15.11
C GLU A 187 4.92 -14.76 15.50
N ALA A 188 4.80 -13.65 16.24
CA ALA A 188 5.94 -12.80 16.56
C ALA A 188 6.87 -13.40 17.62
N LYS A 189 6.36 -14.18 18.58
CA LYS A 189 7.19 -14.84 19.62
C LYS A 189 8.18 -15.85 19.03
N LEU A 190 7.98 -16.31 17.80
CA LEU A 190 8.90 -17.22 17.14
C LEU A 190 10.26 -16.56 16.85
N TYR A 191 10.25 -15.28 16.57
CA TYR A 191 11.47 -14.54 16.22
C TYR A 191 11.80 -13.36 17.14
N ILE A 192 10.91 -12.98 18.07
CA ILE A 192 11.16 -11.96 19.09
C ILE A 192 11.27 -12.60 20.47
N LYS A 193 12.47 -12.53 21.07
CA LYS A 193 12.71 -12.99 22.44
C LYS A 193 12.00 -12.10 23.46
N ASP A 194 11.60 -12.68 24.56
CA ASP A 194 11.00 -11.98 25.72
C ASP A 194 9.71 -11.20 25.41
N LEU A 195 9.13 -11.39 24.21
CA LEU A 195 7.82 -10.84 23.87
C LEU A 195 6.76 -11.45 24.78
N LYS A 196 5.89 -10.61 25.33
CA LYS A 196 4.70 -11.02 26.08
C LYS A 196 3.45 -10.52 25.38
N LYS A 197 2.34 -11.24 25.57
CA LYS A 197 1.06 -10.86 24.98
C LYS A 197 0.60 -9.48 25.45
N GLU A 198 0.88 -9.14 26.71
CA GLU A 198 0.55 -7.85 27.33
C GLU A 198 1.34 -6.67 26.75
N ASP A 199 2.38 -6.96 25.96
CA ASP A 199 3.11 -5.92 25.25
C ASP A 199 2.37 -5.39 24.02
N LEU A 200 1.36 -6.10 23.56
CA LEU A 200 0.66 -5.81 22.32
C LEU A 200 -0.66 -5.07 22.59
N SER A 201 -0.94 -4.10 21.74
CA SER A 201 -2.23 -3.42 21.69
C SER A 201 -2.63 -3.18 20.23
N ALA A 202 -3.93 -3.29 19.92
CA ALA A 202 -4.46 -2.97 18.61
C ALA A 202 -4.06 -1.54 18.21
N ASP A 203 -3.65 -1.33 16.94
CA ASP A 203 -3.19 -0.04 16.44
C ASP A 203 -4.06 0.41 15.26
N TYR A 204 -3.66 0.21 14.03
CA TYR A 204 -4.41 0.61 12.84
C TYR A 204 -4.49 -0.54 11.84
N SER A 205 -5.29 -0.33 10.80
CA SER A 205 -5.35 -1.24 9.66
C SER A 205 -5.29 -0.47 8.34
N GLY A 206 -5.00 -1.20 7.27
CA GLY A 206 -5.11 -0.74 5.90
C GLY A 206 -5.84 -1.76 5.05
N ILE A 207 -6.38 -1.32 3.91
CA ILE A 207 -7.08 -2.18 2.96
C ILE A 207 -6.32 -2.14 1.64
N ARG A 208 -6.01 -3.32 1.10
CA ARG A 208 -5.30 -3.48 -0.17
C ARG A 208 -6.28 -3.86 -1.27
N PRO A 209 -6.30 -3.11 -2.39
CA PRO A 209 -7.04 -3.50 -3.58
C PRO A 209 -6.27 -4.60 -4.32
N LYS A 210 -6.90 -5.73 -4.55
CA LYS A 210 -6.35 -6.85 -5.31
C LYS A 210 -7.14 -7.06 -6.60
N ILE A 211 -6.47 -7.03 -7.74
CA ILE A 211 -7.08 -7.39 -9.00
C ILE A 211 -7.24 -8.91 -9.04
N TRP A 212 -8.43 -9.36 -9.42
CA TRP A 212 -8.76 -10.78 -9.48
C TRP A 212 -9.21 -11.14 -10.88
N MET A 213 -8.42 -11.94 -11.59
CA MET A 213 -8.74 -12.39 -12.94
C MET A 213 -8.70 -13.91 -13.01
N ASN A 214 -9.69 -14.51 -13.68
CA ASN A 214 -9.77 -15.96 -13.86
C ASN A 214 -9.59 -16.74 -12.55
N GLU A 215 -10.29 -16.29 -11.50
CA GLU A 215 -10.28 -16.89 -10.16
C GLU A 215 -8.93 -16.81 -9.40
N ASN A 216 -7.98 -16.05 -9.92
CA ASN A 216 -6.67 -15.85 -9.29
C ASN A 216 -6.33 -14.37 -9.13
N PRO A 217 -5.56 -14.00 -8.09
CA PRO A 217 -5.03 -12.64 -7.98
C PRO A 217 -4.02 -12.39 -9.09
N MET A 218 -4.06 -11.21 -9.70
CA MET A 218 -2.99 -10.78 -10.59
C MET A 218 -1.68 -10.65 -9.80
N PRO A 219 -0.55 -11.01 -10.41
CA PRO A 219 0.75 -10.96 -9.74
C PRO A 219 1.28 -9.54 -9.56
N ASP A 220 0.77 -8.56 -10.28
CA ASP A 220 1.27 -7.19 -10.31
C ASP A 220 0.14 -6.17 -10.49
N PHE A 221 0.48 -4.88 -10.41
CA PHE A 221 -0.39 -3.75 -10.67
C PHE A 221 -0.83 -3.72 -12.14
N TYR A 222 -2.03 -3.22 -12.38
CA TYR A 222 -2.48 -2.90 -13.72
C TYR A 222 -2.21 -1.42 -14.01
N ILE A 223 -1.20 -1.17 -14.82
CA ILE A 223 -0.80 0.18 -15.28
C ILE A 223 -0.88 0.16 -16.79
N SER A 224 -1.82 0.90 -17.37
CA SER A 224 -2.09 0.85 -18.80
C SER A 224 -2.61 2.18 -19.34
N HIS A 225 -2.10 2.59 -20.48
CA HIS A 225 -2.76 3.56 -21.36
C HIS A 225 -3.76 2.80 -22.24
N GLU A 226 -5.01 3.16 -22.16
CA GLU A 226 -6.13 2.38 -22.75
C GLU A 226 -6.43 2.76 -24.22
N GLU A 227 -5.51 3.38 -24.92
CA GLU A 227 -5.67 3.83 -26.30
C GLU A 227 -6.06 2.67 -27.25
N ASP A 228 -5.36 1.54 -27.14
CA ASP A 228 -5.62 0.34 -27.95
C ASP A 228 -7.03 -0.25 -27.73
N LYS A 229 -7.69 0.15 -26.62
CA LYS A 229 -9.06 -0.26 -26.28
C LYS A 229 -10.11 0.79 -26.65
N GLY A 230 -9.69 1.84 -27.37
CA GLY A 230 -10.57 2.90 -27.82
C GLY A 230 -10.71 4.08 -26.84
N PHE A 231 -9.84 4.19 -25.86
CA PHE A 231 -9.85 5.26 -24.86
C PHE A 231 -8.52 6.07 -24.89
N PRO A 232 -8.24 6.83 -25.96
CA PRO A 232 -7.03 7.65 -26.03
C PRO A 232 -7.02 8.71 -24.91
N GLY A 233 -5.87 8.89 -24.27
CA GLY A 233 -5.74 9.81 -23.13
C GLY A 233 -6.27 9.28 -21.80
N TRP A 234 -6.74 8.02 -21.74
CA TRP A 234 -7.15 7.38 -20.49
C TRP A 234 -6.04 6.45 -19.97
N ILE A 235 -5.60 6.69 -18.73
CA ILE A 235 -4.60 5.85 -18.07
C ILE A 235 -5.22 5.24 -16.81
N ASN A 236 -5.14 3.92 -16.69
CA ASN A 236 -5.57 3.18 -15.51
C ASN A 236 -4.38 2.79 -14.62
N LEU A 237 -4.48 3.10 -13.32
CA LEU A 237 -3.60 2.63 -12.26
C LEU A 237 -4.44 1.85 -11.27
N ILE A 238 -4.64 0.55 -11.52
CA ILE A 238 -5.57 -0.29 -10.76
C ILE A 238 -4.81 -1.31 -9.95
N GLY A 239 -5.31 -1.60 -8.73
CA GLY A 239 -4.71 -2.59 -7.85
C GLY A 239 -3.37 -2.15 -7.26
N ILE A 240 -3.08 -0.86 -7.22
CA ILE A 240 -1.85 -0.35 -6.61
C ILE A 240 -1.93 -0.56 -5.09
N GLU A 241 -1.13 -1.50 -4.62
CA GLU A 241 -0.97 -1.84 -3.21
C GLU A 241 0.51 -1.70 -2.79
N SER A 242 1.00 -2.39 -1.76
CA SER A 242 2.43 -2.43 -1.44
C SER A 242 3.21 -3.17 -2.56
N PRO A 243 4.31 -2.58 -3.09
CA PRO A 243 5.04 -1.38 -2.64
C PRO A 243 4.71 -0.08 -3.41
N GLY A 244 3.48 0.13 -3.84
CA GLY A 244 3.07 1.25 -4.71
C GLY A 244 3.49 2.63 -4.21
N LEU A 245 3.44 2.89 -2.88
CA LEU A 245 3.86 4.18 -2.33
C LEU A 245 5.35 4.45 -2.60
N THR A 246 6.22 3.47 -2.33
CA THR A 246 7.66 3.61 -2.56
C THR A 246 8.04 3.57 -4.03
N ALA A 247 7.19 2.97 -4.89
CA ALA A 247 7.33 2.95 -6.34
C ALA A 247 6.69 4.17 -7.03
N SER A 248 5.97 5.03 -6.31
CA SER A 248 5.12 6.07 -6.88
C SER A 248 5.85 7.06 -7.80
N LEU A 249 7.10 7.42 -7.47
CA LEU A 249 7.92 8.28 -8.33
C LEU A 249 8.29 7.61 -9.66
N ALA A 250 8.59 6.31 -9.63
CA ALA A 250 8.90 5.54 -10.85
C ALA A 250 7.63 5.40 -11.70
N ILE A 251 6.49 5.07 -11.07
CA ILE A 251 5.20 4.99 -11.76
C ILE A 251 4.84 6.34 -12.40
N GLY A 252 4.97 7.45 -11.65
CA GLY A 252 4.71 8.79 -12.17
C GLY A 252 5.60 9.14 -13.36
N ASN A 253 6.88 8.79 -13.31
CA ASN A 253 7.85 8.99 -14.40
C ASN A 253 7.47 8.19 -15.66
N ASP A 254 6.96 6.97 -15.50
CA ASP A 254 6.56 6.16 -16.65
C ASP A 254 5.27 6.69 -17.30
N ILE A 255 4.31 7.12 -16.48
CA ILE A 255 3.07 7.75 -16.96
C ILE A 255 3.35 9.06 -17.69
N ALA A 256 4.25 9.88 -17.20
CA ALA A 256 4.61 11.15 -17.83
C ALA A 256 5.11 10.98 -19.27
N LYS A 257 5.68 9.81 -19.62
CA LYS A 257 6.12 9.51 -21.00
C LYS A 257 4.95 9.30 -21.96
N TRP A 258 3.76 8.97 -21.47
CA TRP A 258 2.57 8.82 -22.32
C TRP A 258 1.86 10.15 -22.54
N VAL A 259 1.95 11.08 -21.56
CA VAL A 259 1.27 12.37 -21.60
C VAL A 259 2.05 13.44 -22.36
N ASN A 260 3.37 13.30 -22.47
CA ASN A 260 4.28 14.19 -23.21
C ASN A 260 4.49 13.61 -24.62
#